data_48069756fb26604e4d2c7a755f6d9d87
#
_entry.id   48069756fb26604e4d2c7a755f6d9d87
#
_cell.length_a   1.000
_cell.length_b   1.000
_cell.length_c   1.000
_cell.angle_alpha   90.00
_cell.angle_beta   90.00
_cell.angle_gamma   90.00
#
_symmetry.space_group_name_H-M   'P 1'
#
loop_
_entity.id
_entity.type
_entity.pdbx_description
1 polymer ?
#
loop_
_entity_poly.entity_id
_entity_poly.type
_entity_poly.pdbx_seq_one_letter_code
_entity_poly.pdbx_strand_id
1 'polypeptide(L)'
;MQPVLNIDDVKRVEVGLTRAGVSVSELMHRAGCAVAQEVLELGAKKVVVFCGMGNNGGDGWVCAEALLSRGVDVQVVTPIDPDQLSGDLARQVAQSAVRAGVPALEGPSREEVLETLDEADTIVDCMLGTGFHGTVRTPFDIWIECVNSSDARVVAVDVPSGLSAQSGLAEGPCVIADMTVTMISLKPGLLADAGRDACGVIVVAPLAEQTERLVVEADPVAWRTDLADYLDVVCEPTAAQDKFSRGSVLVVGGSSRFPGAPIMAARAAARAGAGYVTLAVPNTIVPPVQSHLLEIPVVGLPCDVEGVLTAEAAEKVVALAEHNSATLIGPGMRVAGGPVACVNALLRSEAPLVVDADGLNCLARLTENNITEFPELTRREAPLVLTPHRRELGRLVGRADNPPVSLEEQLECARDVVWTDGGSGIVVVAKASATACVGVDQAVMPKPGPAALATAGSGDVLAGMMASYLAQAHGEASDLPLLCALVCEVHGYAGTLAAEAFGTRGVMAGDLIDRIGLAADVIEEHAFVPEGAGEQA
;
A
#
# COMPACT_ATOMS: atom_id res chain seq x y z
N MET A 1 3.53 13.79 1.55
CA MET A 1 3.54 12.36 2.04
C MET A 1 3.22 12.29 3.51
N GLN A 2 2.47 11.27 3.94
CA GLN A 2 2.10 11.02 5.33
C GLN A 2 3.01 9.95 5.95
N PRO A 3 3.63 10.19 7.12
CA PRO A 3 4.56 9.24 7.75
C PRO A 3 3.83 8.02 8.33
N VAL A 4 4.48 6.87 8.22
CA VAL A 4 4.05 5.60 8.82
C VAL A 4 5.06 5.21 9.89
N LEU A 5 4.63 5.11 11.15
CA LEU A 5 5.47 4.77 12.29
C LEU A 5 5.11 3.40 12.89
N ASN A 6 6.11 2.65 13.28
CA ASN A 6 5.92 1.51 14.17
C ASN A 6 5.35 1.95 15.52
N ILE A 7 4.66 1.05 16.21
CA ILE A 7 4.01 1.37 17.49
C ILE A 7 5.00 1.88 18.55
N ASP A 8 6.22 1.35 18.59
CA ASP A 8 7.22 1.80 19.55
C ASP A 8 7.75 3.21 19.21
N ASP A 9 7.76 3.58 17.93
CA ASP A 9 8.11 4.93 17.49
C ASP A 9 7.01 5.93 17.82
N VAL A 10 5.74 5.56 17.65
CA VAL A 10 4.59 6.37 18.10
C VAL A 10 4.72 6.67 19.60
N LYS A 11 5.01 5.66 20.45
CA LYS A 11 5.24 5.86 21.88
C LYS A 11 6.43 6.78 22.17
N ARG A 12 7.50 6.70 21.35
CA ARG A 12 8.65 7.63 21.47
C ARG A 12 8.25 9.06 21.16
N VAL A 13 7.40 9.28 20.16
CA VAL A 13 6.84 10.60 19.84
C VAL A 13 5.97 11.11 20.98
N GLU A 14 5.08 10.29 21.58
CA GLU A 14 4.28 10.66 22.76
C GLU A 14 5.16 11.12 23.93
N VAL A 15 6.22 10.38 24.24
CA VAL A 15 7.21 10.76 25.25
C VAL A 15 7.91 12.07 24.87
N GLY A 16 8.23 12.28 23.59
CA GLY A 16 8.79 13.52 23.07
C GLY A 16 7.87 14.72 23.28
N LEU A 17 6.57 14.57 22.99
CA LEU A 17 5.54 15.57 23.22
C LEU A 17 5.42 15.91 24.71
N THR A 18 5.48 14.90 25.57
CA THR A 18 5.43 15.11 27.04
C THR A 18 6.66 15.89 27.52
N ARG A 19 7.86 15.61 27.00
CA ARG A 19 9.08 16.38 27.28
C ARG A 19 9.02 17.81 26.74
N ALA A 20 8.27 18.04 25.67
CA ALA A 20 8.00 19.36 25.10
C ALA A 20 6.93 20.15 25.88
N GLY A 21 6.38 19.58 26.96
CA GLY A 21 5.45 20.27 27.87
C GLY A 21 3.96 19.95 27.67
N VAL A 22 3.61 19.03 26.78
CA VAL A 22 2.22 18.55 26.59
C VAL A 22 1.96 17.40 27.55
N SER A 23 1.12 17.56 28.57
CA SER A 23 0.84 16.47 29.51
C SER A 23 0.08 15.31 28.87
N VAL A 24 0.20 14.10 29.43
CA VAL A 24 -0.56 12.93 28.96
C VAL A 24 -2.07 13.17 29.02
N SER A 25 -2.54 13.90 30.04
CA SER A 25 -3.96 14.30 30.16
C SER A 25 -4.37 15.25 29.03
N GLU A 26 -3.51 16.16 28.64
CA GLU A 26 -3.75 17.06 27.51
C GLU A 26 -3.76 16.31 26.17
N LEU A 27 -2.86 15.34 25.96
CA LEU A 27 -2.85 14.48 24.76
C LEU A 27 -4.17 13.70 24.66
N MET A 28 -4.62 13.06 25.73
CA MET A 28 -5.90 12.35 25.79
C MET A 28 -7.08 13.28 25.50
N HIS A 29 -7.08 14.49 26.08
CA HIS A 29 -8.14 15.46 25.82
C HIS A 29 -8.19 15.86 24.34
N ARG A 30 -7.03 16.12 23.71
CA ARG A 30 -6.96 16.47 22.29
C ARG A 30 -7.36 15.30 21.38
N ALA A 31 -7.00 14.07 21.74
CA ALA A 31 -7.41 12.86 21.01
C ALA A 31 -8.94 12.72 21.01
N GLY A 32 -9.56 12.74 22.19
CA GLY A 32 -11.03 12.64 22.26
C GLY A 32 -11.76 13.81 21.58
N CYS A 33 -11.22 15.04 21.67
CA CYS A 33 -11.78 16.20 20.96
C CYS A 33 -11.63 16.08 19.43
N ALA A 34 -10.52 15.55 18.93
CA ALA A 34 -10.34 15.31 17.50
C ALA A 34 -11.36 14.30 16.98
N VAL A 35 -11.58 13.20 17.68
CA VAL A 35 -12.63 12.22 17.33
C VAL A 35 -14.03 12.87 17.35
N ALA A 36 -14.33 13.65 18.41
CA ALA A 36 -15.62 14.35 18.49
C ALA A 36 -15.85 15.31 17.32
N GLN A 37 -14.79 15.97 16.84
CA GLN A 37 -14.88 16.87 15.69
C GLN A 37 -15.27 16.10 14.41
N GLU A 38 -14.60 14.98 14.12
CA GLU A 38 -14.94 14.14 12.96
C GLU A 38 -16.38 13.61 13.04
N VAL A 39 -16.81 13.15 14.22
CA VAL A 39 -18.19 12.69 14.45
C VAL A 39 -19.22 13.81 14.18
N LEU A 40 -18.91 15.05 14.59
CA LEU A 40 -19.76 16.21 14.33
C LEU A 40 -19.82 16.55 12.83
N GLU A 41 -18.70 16.44 12.12
CA GLU A 41 -18.63 16.66 10.66
C GLU A 41 -19.45 15.65 9.87
N LEU A 42 -19.58 14.41 10.39
CA LEU A 42 -20.49 13.41 9.85
C LEU A 42 -21.98 13.75 10.08
N GLY A 43 -22.30 14.79 10.87
CA GLY A 43 -23.66 15.23 11.19
C GLY A 43 -24.39 14.31 12.17
N ALA A 44 -23.64 13.59 13.03
CA ALA A 44 -24.19 12.68 14.04
C ALA A 44 -25.12 13.37 15.02
N LYS A 45 -26.22 12.70 15.39
CA LYS A 45 -27.25 13.21 16.32
C LYS A 45 -27.42 12.33 17.54
N LYS A 46 -27.32 11.01 17.36
CA LYS A 46 -27.39 10.02 18.43
C LYS A 46 -26.20 9.07 18.35
N VAL A 47 -25.29 9.21 19.32
CA VAL A 47 -23.99 8.54 19.30
C VAL A 47 -23.88 7.55 20.46
N VAL A 48 -23.44 6.34 20.18
CA VAL A 48 -23.05 5.34 21.18
C VAL A 48 -21.54 5.18 21.18
N VAL A 49 -20.90 5.43 22.33
CA VAL A 49 -19.44 5.36 22.50
C VAL A 49 -19.08 4.12 23.31
N PHE A 50 -18.39 3.16 22.71
CA PHE A 50 -17.89 1.96 23.40
C PHE A 50 -16.51 2.25 24.02
N CYS A 51 -16.46 2.36 25.34
CA CYS A 51 -15.22 2.66 26.07
C CYS A 51 -14.60 1.41 26.69
N GLY A 52 -13.33 1.14 26.39
CA GLY A 52 -12.54 0.12 27.07
C GLY A 52 -11.99 0.59 28.42
N MET A 53 -11.19 -0.25 29.06
CA MET A 53 -10.62 0.01 30.40
C MET A 53 -9.31 0.82 30.38
N GLY A 54 -8.69 1.00 29.19
CA GLY A 54 -7.39 1.67 29.00
C GLY A 54 -7.49 3.11 28.52
N ASN A 55 -6.36 3.63 28.00
CA ASN A 55 -6.27 5.00 27.51
C ASN A 55 -7.20 5.26 26.32
N ASN A 56 -7.35 4.30 25.40
CA ASN A 56 -8.29 4.41 24.28
C ASN A 56 -9.75 4.61 24.77
N GLY A 57 -10.15 3.90 25.84
CA GLY A 57 -11.42 4.16 26.50
C GLY A 57 -11.49 5.56 27.12
N GLY A 58 -10.36 6.07 27.64
CA GLY A 58 -10.24 7.45 28.13
C GLY A 58 -10.51 8.49 27.03
N ASP A 59 -9.95 8.27 25.83
CA ASP A 59 -10.22 9.13 24.66
C ASP A 59 -11.72 9.10 24.29
N GLY A 60 -12.37 7.93 24.40
CA GLY A 60 -13.81 7.77 24.21
C GLY A 60 -14.66 8.55 25.24
N TRP A 61 -14.28 8.55 26.51
CA TRP A 61 -14.96 9.34 27.53
C TRP A 61 -14.85 10.84 27.27
N VAL A 62 -13.67 11.32 26.86
CA VAL A 62 -13.47 12.73 26.45
C VAL A 62 -14.31 13.05 25.21
N CYS A 63 -14.34 12.18 24.22
CA CYS A 63 -15.18 12.33 23.03
C CYS A 63 -16.66 12.46 23.41
N ALA A 64 -17.17 11.57 24.27
CA ALA A 64 -18.55 11.60 24.74
C ALA A 64 -18.91 12.92 25.46
N GLU A 65 -18.03 13.42 26.37
CA GLU A 65 -18.23 14.69 27.05
C GLU A 65 -18.24 15.87 26.05
N ALA A 66 -17.33 15.85 25.06
CA ALA A 66 -17.24 16.88 24.04
C ALA A 66 -18.50 16.91 23.14
N LEU A 67 -19.01 15.75 22.71
CA LEU A 67 -20.23 15.63 21.92
C LEU A 67 -21.46 16.10 22.70
N LEU A 68 -21.61 15.66 23.95
CA LEU A 68 -22.71 16.10 24.82
C LEU A 68 -22.72 17.63 24.99
N SER A 69 -21.55 18.25 25.18
CA SER A 69 -21.40 19.71 25.30
C SER A 69 -21.84 20.48 24.05
N ARG A 70 -21.87 19.82 22.88
CA ARG A 70 -22.33 20.35 21.58
C ARG A 70 -23.80 20.00 21.28
N GLY A 71 -24.50 19.36 22.23
CA GLY A 71 -25.93 19.04 22.15
C GLY A 71 -26.26 17.77 21.38
N VAL A 72 -25.27 16.89 21.17
CA VAL A 72 -25.47 15.55 20.60
C VAL A 72 -26.02 14.64 21.71
N ASP A 73 -26.99 13.78 21.37
CA ASP A 73 -27.47 12.73 22.27
C ASP A 73 -26.44 11.60 22.33
N VAL A 74 -25.81 11.42 23.48
CA VAL A 74 -24.67 10.50 23.65
C VAL A 74 -24.94 9.50 24.75
N GLN A 75 -24.59 8.22 24.51
CA GLN A 75 -24.53 7.20 25.54
C GLN A 75 -23.19 6.45 25.48
N VAL A 76 -22.58 6.25 26.65
CA VAL A 76 -21.37 5.41 26.77
C VAL A 76 -21.75 3.99 27.14
N VAL A 77 -21.11 3.00 26.51
CA VAL A 77 -21.12 1.59 26.90
C VAL A 77 -19.73 1.24 27.44
N THR A 78 -19.67 0.75 28.68
CA THR A 78 -18.43 0.44 29.39
C THR A 78 -18.50 -0.93 30.08
N PRO A 79 -17.39 -1.72 30.18
CA PRO A 79 -17.43 -3.05 30.76
C PRO A 79 -17.63 -3.04 32.29
N ILE A 80 -17.29 -1.94 32.96
CA ILE A 80 -17.34 -1.80 34.42
C ILE A 80 -17.69 -0.36 34.80
N ASP A 81 -18.11 -0.16 36.03
CA ASP A 81 -18.30 1.16 36.65
C ASP A 81 -17.05 2.05 36.41
N PRO A 82 -17.23 3.30 35.95
CA PRO A 82 -16.15 4.28 35.79
C PRO A 82 -15.23 4.43 36.98
N ASP A 83 -15.75 4.30 38.22
CA ASP A 83 -14.96 4.37 39.45
C ASP A 83 -14.01 3.18 39.65
N GLN A 84 -14.24 2.06 38.95
CA GLN A 84 -13.45 0.84 39.03
C GLN A 84 -12.39 0.72 37.92
N LEU A 85 -12.29 1.69 37.01
CA LEU A 85 -11.26 1.71 35.96
C LEU A 85 -9.87 1.70 36.59
N SER A 86 -8.98 0.83 36.09
CA SER A 86 -7.65 0.61 36.68
C SER A 86 -6.65 1.74 36.39
N GLY A 87 -6.81 2.46 35.26
CA GLY A 87 -5.96 3.59 34.88
C GLY A 87 -6.39 4.88 35.57
N ASP A 88 -5.49 5.53 36.32
CA ASP A 88 -5.83 6.77 37.04
C ASP A 88 -6.35 7.87 36.11
N LEU A 89 -5.75 8.05 34.94
CA LEU A 89 -6.16 9.05 33.97
C LEU A 89 -7.52 8.70 33.33
N ALA A 90 -7.68 7.47 32.83
CA ALA A 90 -8.94 7.01 32.26
C ALA A 90 -10.10 7.13 33.26
N ARG A 91 -9.86 6.78 34.54
CA ARG A 91 -10.83 6.95 35.61
C ARG A 91 -11.20 8.41 35.85
N GLN A 92 -10.21 9.33 35.88
CA GLN A 92 -10.46 10.75 36.09
C GLN A 92 -11.32 11.38 34.99
N VAL A 93 -11.03 11.06 33.71
CA VAL A 93 -11.82 11.58 32.57
C VAL A 93 -13.21 10.95 32.53
N ALA A 94 -13.37 9.66 32.82
CA ALA A 94 -14.66 9.01 32.94
C ALA A 94 -15.54 9.64 34.03
N GLN A 95 -14.96 9.88 35.21
CA GLN A 95 -15.65 10.58 36.30
C GLN A 95 -16.02 12.04 35.94
N SER A 96 -15.19 12.72 35.12
CA SER A 96 -15.51 14.07 34.61
C SER A 96 -16.73 14.00 33.70
N ALA A 97 -16.74 13.11 32.73
CA ALA A 97 -17.82 12.93 31.78
C ALA A 97 -19.16 12.58 32.48
N VAL A 98 -19.13 11.65 33.45
CA VAL A 98 -20.31 11.31 34.26
C VAL A 98 -20.83 12.52 35.03
N ARG A 99 -19.93 13.31 35.66
CA ARG A 99 -20.33 14.57 36.36
C ARG A 99 -20.89 15.63 35.40
N ALA A 100 -20.43 15.64 34.14
CA ALA A 100 -20.95 16.52 33.11
C ALA A 100 -22.31 16.03 32.56
N GLY A 101 -22.78 14.85 32.97
CA GLY A 101 -24.09 14.30 32.61
C GLY A 101 -24.08 13.28 31.49
N VAL A 102 -22.92 12.75 31.09
CA VAL A 102 -22.82 11.66 30.09
C VAL A 102 -23.44 10.39 30.68
N PRO A 103 -24.50 9.81 30.08
CA PRO A 103 -25.07 8.55 30.53
C PRO A 103 -24.13 7.38 30.26
N ALA A 104 -24.01 6.44 31.20
CA ALA A 104 -23.19 5.24 31.06
C ALA A 104 -24.06 3.98 31.26
N LEU A 105 -23.87 3.00 30.40
CA LEU A 105 -24.42 1.64 30.51
C LEU A 105 -23.26 0.70 30.86
N GLU A 106 -23.31 0.13 32.04
CA GLU A 106 -22.21 -0.64 32.65
C GLU A 106 -22.40 -2.14 32.50
N GLY A 107 -21.46 -2.82 31.87
CA GLY A 107 -21.46 -4.29 31.71
C GLY A 107 -22.74 -4.85 31.05
N PRO A 108 -23.27 -4.22 29.98
CA PRO A 108 -24.52 -4.66 29.41
C PRO A 108 -24.43 -6.06 28.79
N SER A 109 -25.57 -6.77 28.82
CA SER A 109 -25.78 -7.98 28.04
C SER A 109 -25.81 -7.68 26.53
N ARG A 110 -25.73 -8.73 25.70
CA ARG A 110 -25.85 -8.59 24.24
C ARG A 110 -27.17 -7.91 23.84
N GLU A 111 -28.26 -8.27 24.47
CA GLU A 111 -29.58 -7.73 24.20
C GLU A 111 -29.67 -6.24 24.49
N GLU A 112 -29.14 -5.79 25.65
CA GLU A 112 -29.10 -4.36 26.02
C GLU A 112 -28.21 -3.55 25.08
N VAL A 113 -27.09 -4.11 24.59
CA VAL A 113 -26.25 -3.48 23.56
C VAL A 113 -27.03 -3.28 22.27
N LEU A 114 -27.72 -4.33 21.77
CA LEU A 114 -28.50 -4.24 20.55
C LEU A 114 -29.63 -3.22 20.67
N GLU A 115 -30.36 -3.20 21.80
CA GLU A 115 -31.39 -2.19 22.06
C GLU A 115 -30.82 -0.76 22.06
N THR A 116 -29.61 -0.57 22.59
CA THR A 116 -28.92 0.73 22.59
C THR A 116 -28.52 1.16 21.18
N LEU A 117 -28.13 0.21 20.32
CA LEU A 117 -27.71 0.46 18.95
C LEU A 117 -28.88 0.70 17.97
N ASP A 118 -30.09 0.20 18.25
CA ASP A 118 -31.25 0.32 17.36
C ASP A 118 -31.60 1.78 17.00
N GLU A 119 -31.27 2.73 17.86
CA GLU A 119 -31.57 4.14 17.64
C GLU A 119 -30.32 4.99 17.31
N ALA A 120 -29.14 4.40 17.34
CA ALA A 120 -27.89 5.11 17.07
C ALA A 120 -27.73 5.38 15.57
N ASP A 121 -27.29 6.59 15.21
CA ASP A 121 -26.85 6.90 13.84
C ASP A 121 -25.32 6.79 13.69
N THR A 122 -24.60 6.85 14.81
CA THR A 122 -23.14 6.77 14.83
C THR A 122 -22.65 6.00 16.06
N ILE A 123 -21.67 5.15 15.85
CA ILE A 123 -20.96 4.39 16.89
C ILE A 123 -19.52 4.86 16.93
N VAL A 124 -18.98 5.09 18.14
CA VAL A 124 -17.56 5.37 18.33
C VAL A 124 -16.91 4.20 19.05
N ASP A 125 -15.97 3.53 18.41
CA ASP A 125 -15.22 2.41 18.95
C ASP A 125 -13.94 2.85 19.65
N CYS A 126 -13.95 2.82 20.96
CA CYS A 126 -12.83 3.09 21.86
C CYS A 126 -12.52 1.91 22.79
N MET A 127 -12.86 0.67 22.38
CA MET A 127 -12.70 -0.49 23.26
C MET A 127 -11.23 -0.89 23.44
N LEU A 128 -10.52 -1.07 22.32
CA LEU A 128 -9.13 -1.55 22.29
C LEU A 128 -8.31 -0.66 21.36
N GLY A 129 -7.11 -0.24 21.75
CA GLY A 129 -6.21 0.60 20.94
C GLY A 129 -4.90 -0.12 20.62
N THR A 130 -3.83 0.64 20.31
CA THR A 130 -2.50 0.15 19.90
C THR A 130 -1.84 -0.82 20.89
N GLY A 131 -2.26 -0.85 22.15
CA GLY A 131 -1.76 -1.79 23.16
C GLY A 131 -2.37 -3.20 23.10
N PHE A 132 -3.32 -3.44 22.21
CA PHE A 132 -3.99 -4.72 22.06
C PHE A 132 -3.13 -5.73 21.30
N HIS A 133 -3.05 -6.97 21.83
CA HIS A 133 -2.37 -8.11 21.19
C HIS A 133 -3.14 -9.41 21.45
N GLY A 134 -3.17 -10.29 20.45
CA GLY A 134 -3.80 -11.61 20.52
C GLY A 134 -5.31 -11.57 20.27
N THR A 135 -6.04 -12.48 20.89
CA THR A 135 -7.48 -12.68 20.66
C THR A 135 -8.33 -11.81 21.58
N VAL A 136 -9.35 -11.19 21.02
CA VAL A 136 -10.34 -10.37 21.77
C VAL A 136 -11.11 -11.26 22.76
N ARG A 137 -11.33 -10.74 23.97
CA ARG A 137 -12.02 -11.45 25.06
C ARG A 137 -13.34 -10.79 25.39
N THR A 138 -14.27 -11.60 25.93
CA THR A 138 -15.56 -11.13 26.47
C THR A 138 -15.34 -10.03 27.53
N PRO A 139 -16.11 -8.93 27.49
CA PRO A 139 -17.32 -8.74 26.66
C PRO A 139 -17.06 -8.16 25.27
N PHE A 140 -15.84 -7.73 24.94
CA PHE A 140 -15.54 -6.98 23.72
C PHE A 140 -15.78 -7.79 22.44
N ASP A 141 -15.56 -9.12 22.43
CA ASP A 141 -15.86 -9.98 21.31
C ASP A 141 -17.35 -9.92 20.93
N ILE A 142 -18.25 -9.99 21.93
CA ILE A 142 -19.70 -9.89 21.75
C ILE A 142 -20.09 -8.49 21.26
N TRP A 143 -19.48 -7.44 21.82
CA TRP A 143 -19.80 -6.06 21.45
C TRP A 143 -19.35 -5.72 20.04
N ILE A 144 -18.19 -6.21 19.60
CA ILE A 144 -17.71 -6.08 18.22
C ILE A 144 -18.71 -6.72 17.24
N GLU A 145 -19.24 -7.90 17.57
CA GLU A 145 -20.29 -8.53 16.74
C GLU A 145 -21.57 -7.66 16.66
N CYS A 146 -21.98 -7.06 17.77
CA CYS A 146 -23.15 -6.16 17.80
C CYS A 146 -22.87 -4.90 16.95
N VAL A 147 -21.72 -4.26 17.12
CA VAL A 147 -21.28 -3.08 16.33
C VAL A 147 -21.30 -3.41 14.84
N ASN A 148 -20.68 -4.51 14.42
CA ASN A 148 -20.61 -4.91 13.02
C ASN A 148 -21.97 -5.34 12.42
N SER A 149 -22.99 -5.62 13.26
CA SER A 149 -24.35 -5.94 12.81
C SER A 149 -25.27 -4.73 12.75
N SER A 150 -24.82 -3.56 13.23
CA SER A 150 -25.59 -2.30 13.20
C SER A 150 -25.52 -1.63 11.83
N ASP A 151 -26.56 -0.89 11.46
CA ASP A 151 -26.57 -0.02 10.27
C ASP A 151 -26.00 1.39 10.56
N ALA A 152 -25.63 1.69 11.82
CA ALA A 152 -25.01 2.96 12.21
C ALA A 152 -23.59 3.09 11.64
N ARG A 153 -23.16 4.34 11.37
CA ARG A 153 -21.78 4.59 10.97
C ARG A 153 -20.81 4.31 12.12
N VAL A 154 -19.70 3.68 11.83
CA VAL A 154 -18.69 3.31 12.84
C VAL A 154 -17.43 4.16 12.68
N VAL A 155 -17.08 4.89 13.74
CA VAL A 155 -15.83 5.65 13.86
C VAL A 155 -14.92 4.96 14.88
N ALA A 156 -13.80 4.40 14.42
CA ALA A 156 -12.81 3.80 15.30
C ALA A 156 -11.79 4.83 15.80
N VAL A 157 -11.42 4.73 17.07
CA VAL A 157 -10.43 5.58 17.71
C VAL A 157 -9.08 4.88 17.74
N ASP A 158 -8.10 5.53 17.15
CA ASP A 158 -6.72 5.09 17.00
C ASP A 158 -6.56 3.85 16.10
N VAL A 159 -7.22 2.76 16.40
CA VAL A 159 -7.22 1.49 15.64
C VAL A 159 -8.57 0.79 15.84
N PRO A 160 -9.21 0.22 14.82
CA PRO A 160 -10.39 -0.61 15.01
C PRO A 160 -10.15 -1.72 16.04
N SER A 161 -11.03 -1.85 17.01
CA SER A 161 -10.88 -2.84 18.09
C SER A 161 -10.82 -4.26 17.56
N GLY A 162 -9.77 -5.00 17.95
CA GLY A 162 -9.47 -6.35 17.48
C GLY A 162 -8.41 -6.40 16.38
N LEU A 163 -8.03 -5.28 15.78
CA LEU A 163 -6.96 -5.18 14.80
C LEU A 163 -5.60 -4.96 15.50
N SER A 164 -4.56 -5.66 15.03
CA SER A 164 -3.19 -5.35 15.42
C SER A 164 -2.68 -4.12 14.67
N ALA A 165 -2.41 -3.04 15.39
CA ALA A 165 -1.88 -1.79 14.82
C ALA A 165 -0.51 -1.96 14.13
N GLN A 166 0.30 -2.93 14.56
CA GLN A 166 1.62 -3.21 13.98
C GLN A 166 1.52 -4.10 12.75
N SER A 167 0.81 -5.22 12.81
CA SER A 167 0.82 -6.24 11.76
C SER A 167 -0.36 -6.16 10.78
N GLY A 168 -1.47 -5.50 11.14
CA GLY A 168 -2.71 -5.51 10.36
C GLY A 168 -3.47 -6.84 10.40
N LEU A 169 -3.10 -7.73 11.32
CA LEU A 169 -3.78 -9.01 11.50
C LEU A 169 -4.89 -8.91 12.56
N ALA A 170 -5.97 -9.64 12.36
CA ALA A 170 -7.04 -9.83 13.34
C ALA A 170 -7.15 -11.33 13.67
N GLU A 171 -6.88 -11.71 14.94
CA GLU A 171 -6.92 -13.11 15.41
C GLU A 171 -8.32 -13.49 15.94
N GLY A 172 -9.33 -12.69 15.67
CA GLY A 172 -10.70 -12.88 16.13
C GLY A 172 -11.62 -11.80 15.57
N PRO A 173 -12.75 -11.50 16.27
CA PRO A 173 -13.62 -10.40 15.86
C PRO A 173 -12.86 -9.07 15.80
N CYS A 174 -13.11 -8.31 14.74
CA CYS A 174 -12.54 -6.99 14.52
C CYS A 174 -13.66 -6.04 14.13
N VAL A 175 -13.65 -4.83 14.65
CA VAL A 175 -14.57 -3.76 14.24
C VAL A 175 -14.29 -3.41 12.79
N ILE A 176 -15.36 -3.28 12.00
CA ILE A 176 -15.32 -2.74 10.64
C ILE A 176 -15.82 -1.30 10.72
N ALA A 177 -14.89 -0.38 10.60
CA ALA A 177 -15.19 1.05 10.71
C ALA A 177 -15.40 1.68 9.33
N ASP A 178 -16.26 2.70 9.27
CA ASP A 178 -16.38 3.59 8.10
C ASP A 178 -15.26 4.64 8.10
N MET A 179 -14.77 4.98 9.31
CA MET A 179 -13.68 5.93 9.52
C MET A 179 -12.82 5.50 10.71
N THR A 180 -11.52 5.71 10.60
CA THR A 180 -10.58 5.57 11.74
C THR A 180 -9.85 6.88 11.97
N VAL A 181 -10.01 7.46 13.17
CA VAL A 181 -9.24 8.63 13.60
C VAL A 181 -8.04 8.13 14.38
N THR A 182 -6.89 8.12 13.73
CA THR A 182 -5.64 7.61 14.31
C THR A 182 -4.77 8.74 14.84
N MET A 183 -4.05 8.51 15.95
CA MET A 183 -3.28 9.55 16.65
C MET A 183 -1.84 9.62 16.15
N ILE A 184 -1.30 10.85 16.02
CA ILE A 184 0.11 11.15 15.76
C ILE A 184 0.55 10.82 14.32
N SER A 185 0.38 9.59 13.85
CA SER A 185 0.81 9.12 12.55
C SER A 185 0.02 7.90 12.09
N LEU A 186 0.16 7.54 10.82
CA LEU A 186 -0.26 6.23 10.32
C LEU A 186 0.53 5.12 11.00
N LYS A 187 -0.11 3.94 11.15
CA LYS A 187 0.52 2.71 11.65
C LYS A 187 0.50 1.65 10.55
N PRO A 188 1.50 0.76 10.46
CA PRO A 188 1.57 -0.25 9.39
C PRO A 188 0.30 -1.10 9.30
N GLY A 189 -0.26 -1.50 10.43
CA GLY A 189 -1.43 -2.36 10.49
C GLY A 189 -2.73 -1.73 9.97
N LEU A 190 -2.83 -0.40 9.92
CA LEU A 190 -4.00 0.27 9.33
C LEU A 190 -4.02 0.18 7.80
N LEU A 191 -2.85 0.00 7.18
CA LEU A 191 -2.66 0.10 5.73
C LEU A 191 -2.67 -1.25 5.03
N ALA A 192 -2.50 -2.35 5.77
CA ALA A 192 -2.27 -3.69 5.21
C ALA A 192 -3.26 -4.74 5.73
N ASP A 193 -3.43 -5.79 4.94
CA ASP A 193 -4.18 -7.00 5.28
C ASP A 193 -5.61 -6.71 5.79
N ALA A 194 -6.00 -7.18 6.99
CA ALA A 194 -7.33 -6.91 7.53
C ALA A 194 -7.58 -5.41 7.83
N GLY A 195 -6.51 -4.64 8.12
CA GLY A 195 -6.63 -3.20 8.35
C GLY A 195 -7.21 -2.44 7.17
N ARG A 196 -6.89 -2.85 5.94
CA ARG A 196 -7.47 -2.26 4.72
C ARG A 196 -8.99 -2.33 4.66
N ASP A 197 -9.54 -3.45 5.10
CA ASP A 197 -10.98 -3.70 5.06
C ASP A 197 -11.68 -3.18 6.32
N ALA A 198 -10.94 -3.01 7.42
CA ALA A 198 -11.49 -2.65 8.73
C ALA A 198 -11.45 -1.15 9.06
N CYS A 199 -10.53 -0.37 8.47
CA CYS A 199 -10.28 1.01 8.91
C CYS A 199 -11.16 2.07 8.23
N GLY A 200 -11.78 1.78 7.08
CA GLY A 200 -12.49 2.80 6.30
C GLY A 200 -11.59 3.98 5.91
N VAL A 201 -12.13 5.19 5.97
CA VAL A 201 -11.36 6.42 5.77
C VAL A 201 -10.45 6.68 6.97
N ILE A 202 -9.15 6.87 6.74
CA ILE A 202 -8.20 7.10 7.84
C ILE A 202 -7.87 8.59 7.92
N VAL A 203 -8.14 9.18 9.08
CA VAL A 203 -7.81 10.55 9.45
C VAL A 203 -6.72 10.54 10.50
N VAL A 204 -5.66 11.33 10.34
CA VAL A 204 -4.56 11.44 11.30
C VAL A 204 -4.73 12.69 12.16
N ALA A 205 -4.87 12.52 13.48
CA ALA A 205 -4.90 13.60 14.45
C ALA A 205 -3.48 13.84 15.03
N PRO A 206 -2.81 14.97 14.72
CA PRO A 206 -1.42 15.19 15.13
C PRO A 206 -1.26 15.47 16.64
N LEU A 207 -2.29 15.84 17.35
CA LEU A 207 -2.41 16.14 18.78
C LEU A 207 -1.61 17.38 19.26
N ALA A 208 -0.54 17.80 18.59
CA ALA A 208 0.24 18.98 18.96
C ALA A 208 1.01 19.54 17.76
N GLU A 209 1.37 20.83 17.81
CA GLU A 209 2.16 21.49 16.75
C GLU A 209 3.56 20.87 16.57
N GLN A 210 4.14 20.30 17.63
CA GLN A 210 5.47 19.69 17.59
C GLN A 210 5.46 18.27 16.99
N THR A 211 4.29 17.68 16.75
CA THR A 211 4.17 16.29 16.31
C THR A 211 4.88 16.03 15.00
N GLU A 212 4.69 16.89 14.00
CA GLU A 212 5.30 16.73 12.67
C GLU A 212 6.82 16.59 12.76
N ARG A 213 7.49 17.48 13.50
CA ARG A 213 8.95 17.40 13.69
C ARG A 213 9.38 16.12 14.40
N LEU A 214 8.68 15.75 15.49
CA LEU A 214 9.03 14.56 16.27
C LEU A 214 8.81 13.26 15.49
N VAL A 215 7.82 13.21 14.61
CA VAL A 215 7.53 12.09 13.74
C VAL A 215 8.65 11.91 12.70
N VAL A 216 9.13 12.99 12.08
CA VAL A 216 10.26 12.93 11.15
C VAL A 216 11.54 12.49 11.88
N GLU A 217 11.80 13.01 13.08
CA GLU A 217 12.93 12.61 13.93
C GLU A 217 12.86 11.14 14.38
N ALA A 218 11.67 10.53 14.36
CA ALA A 218 11.45 9.13 14.75
C ALA A 218 11.78 8.12 13.64
N ASP A 219 12.19 8.58 12.46
CA ASP A 219 12.57 7.77 11.30
C ASP A 219 11.42 6.85 10.80
N PRO A 220 10.44 7.40 10.04
CA PRO A 220 9.30 6.64 9.55
C PRO A 220 9.69 5.41 8.75
N VAL A 221 9.02 4.27 9.01
CA VAL A 221 9.28 3.02 8.29
C VAL A 221 8.83 3.07 6.84
N ALA A 222 7.88 3.94 6.51
CA ALA A 222 7.43 4.23 5.16
C ALA A 222 6.73 5.60 5.13
N TRP A 223 6.46 6.08 3.90
CA TRP A 223 5.71 7.29 3.63
C TRP A 223 4.54 6.96 2.71
N ARG A 224 3.31 7.23 3.14
CA ARG A 224 2.13 7.12 2.28
C ARG A 224 2.04 8.37 1.41
N THR A 225 1.86 8.18 0.11
CA THR A 225 1.75 9.28 -0.85
C THR A 225 0.35 9.88 -0.87
N ASP A 226 0.31 11.18 -1.19
CA ASP A 226 -0.83 11.90 -1.71
C ASP A 226 -0.55 12.30 -3.18
N LEU A 227 -1.58 12.64 -3.94
CA LEU A 227 -1.41 12.91 -5.39
C LEU A 227 -0.44 14.07 -5.67
N ALA A 228 -0.42 15.10 -4.83
CA ALA A 228 0.49 16.24 -4.97
C ALA A 228 1.99 15.87 -4.85
N ASP A 229 2.30 14.75 -4.19
CA ASP A 229 3.68 14.29 -4.04
C ASP A 229 4.29 13.82 -5.38
N TYR A 230 3.47 13.47 -6.37
CA TYR A 230 3.93 12.96 -7.66
C TYR A 230 4.36 14.04 -8.66
N LEU A 231 4.18 15.34 -8.35
CA LEU A 231 4.51 16.45 -9.25
C LEU A 231 5.93 16.38 -9.84
N ASP A 232 6.91 15.98 -9.02
CA ASP A 232 8.32 15.94 -9.42
C ASP A 232 8.69 14.72 -10.29
N VAL A 233 7.79 13.75 -10.43
CA VAL A 233 8.04 12.49 -11.18
C VAL A 233 7.06 12.28 -12.34
N VAL A 234 6.07 13.15 -12.49
CA VAL A 234 5.15 13.12 -13.65
C VAL A 234 5.91 13.54 -14.91
N CYS A 235 5.77 12.74 -15.96
CA CYS A 235 6.35 12.99 -17.27
C CYS A 235 5.26 13.44 -18.26
N GLU A 236 4.92 14.74 -18.29
CA GLU A 236 3.89 15.25 -19.20
C GLU A 236 4.28 15.08 -20.67
N PRO A 237 3.41 14.47 -21.51
CA PRO A 237 3.63 14.42 -22.94
C PRO A 237 3.57 15.82 -23.56
N THR A 238 4.58 16.20 -24.33
CA THR A 238 4.61 17.48 -25.05
C THR A 238 4.41 17.29 -26.55
N ALA A 239 3.83 18.32 -27.22
CA ALA A 239 3.63 18.30 -28.67
C ALA A 239 4.94 18.25 -29.49
N ALA A 240 6.08 18.56 -28.86
CA ALA A 240 7.39 18.55 -29.51
C ALA A 240 8.08 17.17 -29.47
N GLN A 241 7.58 16.22 -28.67
CA GLN A 241 8.14 14.88 -28.56
C GLN A 241 7.80 14.01 -29.76
N ASP A 242 8.79 13.21 -30.20
CA ASP A 242 8.59 12.13 -31.13
C ASP A 242 8.54 10.75 -30.43
N LYS A 243 8.33 9.69 -31.20
CA LYS A 243 8.23 8.33 -30.63
C LYS A 243 9.48 7.83 -29.91
N PHE A 244 10.65 8.40 -30.16
CA PHE A 244 11.89 8.01 -29.49
C PHE A 244 12.17 8.86 -28.25
N SER A 245 11.85 10.14 -28.31
CA SER A 245 11.97 11.02 -27.16
C SER A 245 10.93 10.74 -26.06
N ARG A 246 9.86 10.00 -26.37
CA ARG A 246 8.92 9.44 -25.38
C ARG A 246 9.39 8.14 -24.73
N GLY A 247 10.63 7.71 -24.99
CA GLY A 247 11.20 6.50 -24.47
C GLY A 247 10.82 5.24 -25.27
N SER A 248 11.77 4.31 -25.33
CA SER A 248 11.58 3.01 -25.97
C SER A 248 11.73 1.87 -24.96
N VAL A 249 10.88 0.84 -25.08
CA VAL A 249 10.82 -0.30 -24.17
C VAL A 249 11.08 -1.60 -24.91
N LEU A 250 12.00 -2.41 -24.40
CA LEU A 250 12.16 -3.81 -24.75
C LEU A 250 11.43 -4.69 -23.72
N VAL A 251 10.53 -5.53 -24.16
CA VAL A 251 9.92 -6.59 -23.33
C VAL A 251 10.50 -7.93 -23.73
N VAL A 252 11.09 -8.67 -22.79
CA VAL A 252 11.66 -10.01 -22.98
C VAL A 252 10.89 -11.00 -22.15
N GLY A 253 10.23 -11.97 -22.80
CA GLY A 253 9.42 -12.94 -22.06
C GLY A 253 8.82 -14.02 -22.95
N GLY A 254 7.88 -14.75 -22.37
CA GLY A 254 7.11 -15.77 -23.04
C GLY A 254 7.79 -17.13 -23.13
N SER A 255 6.94 -18.10 -23.32
CA SER A 255 7.27 -19.50 -23.64
C SER A 255 6.07 -20.12 -24.34
N SER A 256 6.22 -21.32 -24.90
CA SER A 256 5.08 -22.02 -25.52
C SER A 256 3.90 -22.21 -24.54
N ARG A 257 4.17 -22.27 -23.25
CA ARG A 257 3.14 -22.40 -22.20
C ARG A 257 2.47 -21.08 -21.84
N PHE A 258 3.20 -19.95 -21.88
CA PHE A 258 2.74 -18.65 -21.44
C PHE A 258 3.00 -17.55 -22.49
N PRO A 259 2.37 -17.61 -23.66
CA PRO A 259 2.56 -16.60 -24.72
C PRO A 259 1.82 -15.29 -24.41
N GLY A 260 0.79 -15.31 -23.55
CA GLY A 260 -0.06 -14.16 -23.24
C GLY A 260 0.58 -13.13 -22.30
N ALA A 261 1.39 -13.56 -21.33
CA ALA A 261 2.01 -12.70 -20.34
C ALA A 261 2.85 -11.56 -20.98
N PRO A 262 3.80 -11.84 -21.89
CA PRO A 262 4.58 -10.79 -22.53
C PRO A 262 3.75 -9.92 -23.49
N ILE A 263 2.65 -10.44 -24.06
CA ILE A 263 1.72 -9.64 -24.88
C ILE A 263 1.04 -8.58 -23.99
N MET A 264 0.53 -8.98 -22.82
CA MET A 264 -0.10 -8.05 -21.86
C MET A 264 0.89 -6.99 -21.40
N ALA A 265 2.11 -7.37 -21.03
CA ALA A 265 3.15 -6.45 -20.61
C ALA A 265 3.52 -5.44 -21.72
N ALA A 266 3.70 -5.91 -22.96
CA ALA A 266 4.04 -5.03 -24.09
C ALA A 266 2.90 -4.05 -24.43
N ARG A 267 1.65 -4.52 -24.42
CA ARG A 267 0.48 -3.64 -24.60
C ARG A 267 0.34 -2.62 -23.47
N ALA A 268 0.57 -3.04 -22.24
CA ALA A 268 0.54 -2.15 -21.09
C ALA A 268 1.63 -1.07 -21.17
N ALA A 269 2.86 -1.43 -21.59
CA ALA A 269 3.92 -0.47 -21.81
C ALA A 269 3.55 0.57 -22.88
N ALA A 270 2.96 0.15 -23.99
CA ALA A 270 2.49 1.06 -25.05
C ALA A 270 1.35 1.98 -24.58
N ARG A 271 0.39 1.46 -23.80
CA ARG A 271 -0.73 2.24 -23.23
C ARG A 271 -0.29 3.21 -22.13
N ALA A 272 0.80 2.88 -21.41
CA ALA A 272 1.40 3.73 -20.39
C ALA A 272 2.31 4.83 -20.96
N GLY A 273 2.33 5.06 -22.28
CA GLY A 273 2.95 6.22 -22.91
C GLY A 273 4.29 5.99 -23.59
N ALA A 274 4.90 4.78 -23.53
CA ALA A 274 6.12 4.49 -24.27
C ALA A 274 5.94 4.77 -25.78
N GLY A 275 6.84 5.55 -26.36
CA GLY A 275 6.76 5.93 -27.75
C GLY A 275 7.07 4.80 -28.73
N TYR A 276 7.83 3.80 -28.29
CA TYR A 276 8.17 2.60 -29.08
C TYR A 276 8.35 1.38 -28.16
N VAL A 277 7.67 0.29 -28.50
CA VAL A 277 7.78 -0.97 -27.75
C VAL A 277 8.22 -2.07 -28.70
N THR A 278 9.21 -2.85 -28.28
CA THR A 278 9.65 -4.08 -28.97
C THR A 278 9.40 -5.27 -28.06
N LEU A 279 8.75 -6.31 -28.58
CA LEU A 279 8.55 -7.56 -27.86
C LEU A 279 9.49 -8.65 -28.39
N ALA A 280 10.36 -9.17 -27.52
CA ALA A 280 11.29 -10.26 -27.83
C ALA A 280 10.83 -11.57 -27.16
N VAL A 281 10.53 -12.58 -27.94
CA VAL A 281 9.98 -13.88 -27.51
C VAL A 281 10.71 -15.06 -28.14
N PRO A 282 10.60 -16.30 -27.61
CA PRO A 282 11.11 -17.48 -28.27
C PRO A 282 10.65 -17.60 -29.72
N ASN A 283 11.54 -17.98 -30.63
CA ASN A 283 11.23 -18.12 -32.08
C ASN A 283 9.97 -18.95 -32.36
N THR A 284 9.73 -19.98 -31.55
CA THR A 284 8.59 -20.91 -31.73
C THR A 284 7.22 -20.24 -31.53
N ILE A 285 7.15 -19.14 -30.80
CA ILE A 285 5.88 -18.45 -30.49
C ILE A 285 5.72 -17.10 -31.20
N VAL A 286 6.68 -16.71 -32.07
CA VAL A 286 6.58 -15.44 -32.83
C VAL A 286 5.28 -15.38 -33.65
N PRO A 287 4.87 -16.37 -34.45
CA PRO A 287 3.65 -16.26 -35.26
C PRO A 287 2.37 -16.06 -34.43
N PRO A 288 2.07 -16.85 -33.38
CA PRO A 288 0.89 -16.62 -32.58
C PRO A 288 0.94 -15.28 -31.83
N VAL A 289 2.10 -14.85 -31.35
CA VAL A 289 2.25 -13.54 -30.64
C VAL A 289 2.01 -12.38 -31.61
N GLN A 290 2.63 -12.43 -32.81
CA GLN A 290 2.48 -11.39 -33.83
C GLN A 290 1.02 -11.20 -34.28
N SER A 291 0.21 -12.27 -34.24
CA SER A 291 -1.20 -12.17 -34.63
C SER A 291 -2.07 -11.36 -33.68
N HIS A 292 -1.58 -11.10 -32.44
CA HIS A 292 -2.26 -10.30 -31.43
C HIS A 292 -1.73 -8.85 -31.33
N LEU A 293 -0.67 -8.52 -32.07
CA LEU A 293 0.01 -7.22 -31.97
C LEU A 293 0.18 -6.60 -33.36
N LEU A 294 -0.43 -5.44 -33.59
CA LEU A 294 -0.35 -4.71 -34.85
C LEU A 294 0.73 -3.62 -34.79
N GLU A 295 0.82 -2.90 -33.67
CA GLU A 295 1.68 -1.73 -33.50
C GLU A 295 3.04 -2.07 -32.87
N ILE A 296 3.18 -3.26 -32.29
CA ILE A 296 4.36 -3.68 -31.55
C ILE A 296 5.15 -4.73 -32.36
N PRO A 297 6.36 -4.42 -32.84
CA PRO A 297 7.24 -5.38 -33.51
C PRO A 297 7.60 -6.53 -32.59
N VAL A 298 7.60 -7.75 -33.15
CA VAL A 298 7.97 -8.97 -32.44
C VAL A 298 9.28 -9.54 -32.99
N VAL A 299 10.26 -9.72 -32.10
CA VAL A 299 11.59 -10.26 -32.41
C VAL A 299 11.72 -11.68 -31.85
N GLY A 300 12.11 -12.63 -32.68
CA GLY A 300 12.36 -14.00 -32.27
C GLY A 300 13.73 -14.19 -31.63
N LEU A 301 13.78 -14.89 -30.51
CA LEU A 301 14.98 -15.25 -29.77
C LEU A 301 15.30 -16.73 -29.89
N PRO A 302 16.59 -17.16 -29.85
CA PRO A 302 16.98 -18.55 -29.78
C PRO A 302 16.29 -19.30 -28.64
N CYS A 303 15.71 -20.46 -28.97
CA CYS A 303 14.98 -21.27 -27.99
C CYS A 303 15.09 -22.76 -28.34
N ASP A 304 14.76 -23.61 -27.37
CA ASP A 304 14.63 -25.05 -27.56
C ASP A 304 13.29 -25.46 -28.22
N VAL A 305 13.08 -26.75 -28.39
CA VAL A 305 11.86 -27.31 -28.99
C VAL A 305 10.60 -27.10 -28.12
N GLU A 306 10.76 -26.88 -26.84
CA GLU A 306 9.69 -26.56 -25.89
C GLU A 306 9.38 -25.05 -25.84
N GLY A 307 10.11 -24.24 -26.61
CA GLY A 307 9.95 -22.78 -26.62
C GLY A 307 10.48 -22.11 -25.36
N VAL A 308 11.52 -22.68 -24.75
CA VAL A 308 12.25 -22.04 -23.65
C VAL A 308 13.54 -21.43 -24.22
N LEU A 309 13.87 -20.19 -23.82
CA LEU A 309 15.08 -19.53 -24.29
C LEU A 309 16.32 -20.37 -24.01
N THR A 310 17.28 -20.39 -24.94
CA THR A 310 18.60 -20.98 -24.74
C THR A 310 19.61 -19.93 -24.27
N ALA A 311 20.77 -20.34 -23.78
CA ALA A 311 21.83 -19.42 -23.37
C ALA A 311 22.30 -18.47 -24.50
N GLU A 312 22.19 -18.91 -25.76
CA GLU A 312 22.50 -18.10 -26.95
C GLU A 312 21.61 -16.88 -27.11
N ALA A 313 20.43 -16.86 -26.45
CA ALA A 313 19.54 -15.72 -26.47
C ALA A 313 20.12 -14.51 -25.71
N ALA A 314 21.00 -14.73 -24.72
CA ALA A 314 21.52 -13.70 -23.83
C ALA A 314 22.24 -12.58 -24.59
N GLU A 315 23.12 -12.91 -25.55
CA GLU A 315 23.84 -11.91 -26.36
C GLU A 315 22.86 -11.03 -27.17
N LYS A 316 21.86 -11.65 -27.79
CA LYS A 316 20.86 -10.93 -28.57
C LYS A 316 19.96 -10.06 -27.72
N VAL A 317 19.62 -10.51 -26.49
CA VAL A 317 18.83 -9.74 -25.53
C VAL A 317 19.58 -8.48 -25.09
N VAL A 318 20.87 -8.59 -24.76
CA VAL A 318 21.71 -7.43 -24.40
C VAL A 318 21.81 -6.45 -25.57
N ALA A 319 22.12 -6.94 -26.78
CA ALA A 319 22.20 -6.08 -27.97
C ALA A 319 20.87 -5.34 -28.25
N LEU A 320 19.72 -5.96 -28.01
CA LEU A 320 18.43 -5.28 -28.11
C LEU A 320 18.24 -4.25 -26.96
N ALA A 321 18.65 -4.59 -25.75
CA ALA A 321 18.51 -3.70 -24.58
C ALA A 321 19.30 -2.39 -24.74
N GLU A 322 20.51 -2.46 -25.32
CA GLU A 322 21.36 -1.27 -25.57
C GLU A 322 20.70 -0.23 -26.51
N HIS A 323 19.71 -0.62 -27.27
CA HIS A 323 18.96 0.26 -28.19
C HIS A 323 17.60 0.70 -27.65
N ASN A 324 17.30 0.42 -26.37
CA ASN A 324 16.05 0.78 -25.72
C ASN A 324 16.32 1.57 -24.42
N SER A 325 15.40 2.48 -24.09
CA SER A 325 15.50 3.32 -22.88
C SER A 325 15.28 2.53 -21.60
N ALA A 326 14.49 1.45 -21.65
CA ALA A 326 14.30 0.51 -20.55
C ALA A 326 14.00 -0.90 -21.07
N THR A 327 14.31 -1.90 -20.26
CA THR A 327 14.05 -3.32 -20.57
C THR A 327 13.22 -3.95 -19.46
N LEU A 328 12.16 -4.68 -19.82
CA LEU A 328 11.44 -5.60 -18.95
C LEU A 328 11.83 -7.03 -19.28
N ILE A 329 12.17 -7.83 -18.27
CA ILE A 329 12.42 -9.27 -18.43
C ILE A 329 11.62 -10.09 -17.41
N GLY A 330 11.02 -11.20 -17.87
CA GLY A 330 10.46 -12.20 -16.96
C GLY A 330 9.07 -12.72 -17.28
N PRO A 331 8.11 -11.90 -17.75
CA PRO A 331 6.73 -12.34 -18.00
C PRO A 331 6.65 -13.66 -18.79
N GLY A 332 6.25 -14.75 -18.13
CA GLY A 332 5.98 -16.04 -18.75
C GLY A 332 7.17 -16.81 -19.35
N MET A 333 8.43 -16.50 -19.01
CA MET A 333 9.61 -17.07 -19.65
C MET A 333 10.10 -18.41 -19.09
N ARG A 334 9.49 -18.90 -18.00
CA ARG A 334 9.90 -20.10 -17.24
C ARG A 334 11.29 -19.97 -16.60
N VAL A 335 11.59 -20.87 -15.67
CA VAL A 335 12.89 -20.91 -14.98
C VAL A 335 13.75 -22.04 -15.52
N ALA A 336 14.77 -21.71 -16.31
CA ALA A 336 15.70 -22.66 -16.92
C ALA A 336 17.07 -22.00 -17.14
N GLY A 337 18.06 -22.74 -17.60
CA GLY A 337 19.43 -22.24 -17.79
C GLY A 337 19.53 -21.06 -18.76
N GLY A 338 18.78 -21.08 -19.87
CA GLY A 338 18.76 -19.98 -20.84
C GLY A 338 18.14 -18.67 -20.28
N PRO A 339 16.92 -18.71 -19.70
CA PRO A 339 16.36 -17.56 -18.99
C PRO A 339 17.28 -16.99 -17.91
N VAL A 340 17.90 -17.85 -17.08
CA VAL A 340 18.88 -17.41 -16.07
C VAL A 340 20.08 -16.69 -16.73
N ALA A 341 20.59 -17.20 -17.86
CA ALA A 341 21.67 -16.55 -18.60
C ALA A 341 21.27 -15.18 -19.15
N CYS A 342 20.03 -15.01 -19.64
CA CYS A 342 19.51 -13.72 -20.10
C CYS A 342 19.39 -12.72 -18.95
N VAL A 343 18.85 -13.11 -17.80
CA VAL A 343 18.78 -12.24 -16.60
C VAL A 343 20.17 -11.82 -16.14
N ASN A 344 21.11 -12.77 -16.02
CA ASN A 344 22.50 -12.48 -15.61
C ASN A 344 23.19 -11.51 -16.59
N ALA A 345 22.98 -11.66 -17.88
CA ALA A 345 23.58 -10.79 -18.89
C ALA A 345 23.03 -9.35 -18.81
N LEU A 346 21.71 -9.20 -18.60
CA LEU A 346 21.07 -7.89 -18.41
C LEU A 346 21.48 -7.21 -17.10
N LEU A 347 21.66 -7.95 -16.03
CA LEU A 347 22.14 -7.39 -14.76
C LEU A 347 23.55 -6.79 -14.88
N ARG A 348 24.36 -7.30 -15.80
CA ARG A 348 25.72 -6.78 -16.09
C ARG A 348 25.76 -5.69 -17.16
N SER A 349 24.63 -5.38 -17.78
CA SER A 349 24.51 -4.29 -18.76
C SER A 349 24.14 -2.98 -18.07
N GLU A 350 24.35 -1.86 -18.76
CA GLU A 350 23.97 -0.51 -18.27
C GLU A 350 22.54 -0.11 -18.65
N ALA A 351 21.73 -1.02 -19.22
CA ALA A 351 20.35 -0.72 -19.58
C ALA A 351 19.45 -0.63 -18.33
N PRO A 352 18.62 0.41 -18.16
CA PRO A 352 17.59 0.44 -17.11
C PRO A 352 16.69 -0.82 -17.20
N LEU A 353 16.49 -1.50 -16.08
CA LEU A 353 15.93 -2.85 -16.05
C LEU A 353 14.77 -3.00 -15.07
N VAL A 354 13.68 -3.61 -15.53
CA VAL A 354 12.59 -4.12 -14.71
C VAL A 354 12.62 -5.65 -14.76
N VAL A 355 12.59 -6.30 -13.59
CA VAL A 355 12.55 -7.76 -13.46
C VAL A 355 11.28 -8.17 -12.74
N ASP A 356 10.46 -8.98 -13.40
CA ASP A 356 9.19 -9.48 -12.84
C ASP A 356 9.02 -10.98 -13.04
N ALA A 357 8.09 -11.58 -12.32
CA ALA A 357 7.62 -12.95 -12.52
C ALA A 357 8.75 -13.99 -12.57
N ASP A 358 8.85 -14.75 -13.67
CA ASP A 358 9.90 -15.77 -13.85
C ASP A 358 11.31 -15.15 -13.92
N GLY A 359 11.45 -13.87 -14.26
CA GLY A 359 12.70 -13.14 -14.16
C GLY A 359 13.21 -13.07 -12.71
N LEU A 360 12.34 -12.80 -11.74
CA LEU A 360 12.66 -12.81 -10.32
C LEU A 360 13.01 -14.23 -9.83
N ASN A 361 12.30 -15.25 -10.31
CA ASN A 361 12.63 -16.63 -9.99
C ASN A 361 13.97 -17.07 -10.61
N CYS A 362 14.33 -16.57 -11.79
CA CYS A 362 15.65 -16.77 -12.39
C CYS A 362 16.74 -16.05 -11.58
N LEU A 363 16.46 -14.84 -11.10
CA LEU A 363 17.36 -14.08 -10.24
C LEU A 363 17.59 -14.81 -8.91
N ALA A 364 16.55 -15.29 -8.25
CA ALA A 364 16.66 -16.08 -7.04
C ALA A 364 17.53 -17.35 -7.25
N ARG A 365 17.34 -18.04 -8.40
CA ARG A 365 18.18 -19.20 -8.75
C ARG A 365 19.64 -18.81 -9.02
N LEU A 366 19.89 -17.66 -9.65
CA LEU A 366 21.23 -17.15 -9.95
C LEU A 366 21.98 -16.82 -8.65
N THR A 367 21.29 -16.31 -7.67
CA THR A 367 21.82 -15.89 -6.36
C THR A 367 21.72 -16.98 -5.27
N GLU A 368 21.40 -18.21 -5.65
CA GLU A 368 21.17 -19.33 -4.72
C GLU A 368 20.16 -19.02 -3.62
N ASN A 369 19.14 -18.22 -3.97
CA ASN A 369 18.10 -17.66 -3.09
C ASN A 369 18.63 -16.70 -2.01
N ASN A 370 19.79 -16.09 -2.22
CA ASN A 370 20.30 -15.03 -1.34
C ASN A 370 20.86 -13.87 -2.17
N ILE A 371 19.98 -12.96 -2.55
CA ILE A 371 20.31 -11.80 -3.40
C ILE A 371 21.26 -10.83 -2.71
N THR A 372 21.29 -10.80 -1.37
CA THR A 372 22.10 -9.86 -0.59
C THR A 372 23.60 -10.10 -0.74
N GLU A 373 24.00 -11.30 -1.17
CA GLU A 373 25.40 -11.66 -1.40
C GLU A 373 25.82 -11.59 -2.88
N PHE A 374 24.99 -11.01 -3.77
CA PHE A 374 25.25 -10.99 -5.21
C PHE A 374 26.00 -9.70 -5.64
N PRO A 375 27.30 -9.77 -5.93
CA PRO A 375 28.14 -8.58 -6.14
C PRO A 375 27.79 -7.75 -7.39
N GLU A 376 27.11 -8.34 -8.36
CA GLU A 376 26.72 -7.66 -9.60
C GLU A 376 25.67 -6.58 -9.34
N LEU A 377 24.84 -6.72 -8.30
CA LEU A 377 23.85 -5.70 -7.92
C LEU A 377 24.53 -4.46 -7.32
N THR A 378 25.55 -4.67 -6.50
CA THR A 378 26.29 -3.58 -5.82
C THR A 378 27.10 -2.70 -6.77
N ARG A 379 27.40 -3.20 -7.97
CA ARG A 379 28.18 -2.49 -9.00
C ARG A 379 27.32 -1.79 -10.05
N ARG A 380 26.00 -2.01 -9.99
CA ARG A 380 25.09 -1.49 -11.00
C ARG A 380 24.76 -0.03 -10.71
N GLU A 381 25.07 0.86 -11.66
CA GLU A 381 24.70 2.28 -11.60
C GLU A 381 23.34 2.56 -12.26
N ALA A 382 22.98 1.78 -13.30
CA ALA A 382 21.71 1.95 -13.99
C ALA A 382 20.51 1.48 -13.15
N PRO A 383 19.35 2.14 -13.25
CA PRO A 383 18.15 1.79 -12.50
C PRO A 383 17.74 0.32 -12.63
N LEU A 384 17.41 -0.30 -11.50
CA LEU A 384 16.89 -1.67 -11.41
C LEU A 384 15.61 -1.70 -10.58
N VAL A 385 14.51 -2.06 -11.18
CA VAL A 385 13.23 -2.22 -10.50
C VAL A 385 12.87 -3.70 -10.43
N LEU A 386 12.73 -4.22 -9.22
CA LEU A 386 12.25 -5.57 -8.94
C LEU A 386 10.81 -5.50 -8.47
N THR A 387 9.90 -6.32 -9.03
CA THR A 387 8.48 -6.25 -8.70
C THR A 387 7.95 -7.54 -8.06
N PRO A 388 8.54 -8.03 -6.94
CA PRO A 388 8.16 -9.29 -6.34
C PRO A 388 6.83 -9.22 -5.61
N HIS A 389 5.99 -10.25 -5.71
CA HIS A 389 4.98 -10.54 -4.71
C HIS A 389 5.62 -11.23 -3.48
N ARG A 390 4.88 -11.37 -2.36
CA ARG A 390 5.41 -11.88 -1.07
C ARG A 390 6.23 -13.17 -1.20
N ARG A 391 5.80 -14.14 -2.02
CA ARG A 391 6.52 -15.42 -2.20
C ARG A 391 7.81 -15.26 -3.03
N GLU A 392 7.81 -14.40 -4.04
CA GLU A 392 8.99 -14.08 -4.83
C GLU A 392 10.00 -13.32 -3.98
N LEU A 393 9.55 -12.34 -3.20
CA LEU A 393 10.40 -11.61 -2.26
C LEU A 393 11.06 -12.55 -1.24
N GLY A 394 10.28 -13.46 -0.64
CA GLY A 394 10.82 -14.46 0.28
C GLY A 394 11.89 -15.36 -0.37
N ARG A 395 11.72 -15.74 -1.65
CA ARG A 395 12.76 -16.52 -2.37
C ARG A 395 14.04 -15.72 -2.57
N LEU A 396 13.93 -14.45 -2.89
CA LEU A 396 15.09 -13.58 -3.12
C LEU A 396 15.97 -13.45 -1.86
N VAL A 397 15.38 -13.45 -0.67
CA VAL A 397 16.09 -13.24 0.61
C VAL A 397 16.27 -14.52 1.44
N GLY A 398 16.16 -15.68 0.83
CA GLY A 398 16.38 -16.97 1.51
C GLY A 398 15.24 -17.44 2.42
N ARG A 399 14.05 -16.81 2.33
CA ARG A 399 12.86 -17.12 3.13
C ARG A 399 11.77 -17.82 2.31
N ALA A 400 12.14 -18.71 1.38
CA ALA A 400 11.21 -19.38 0.46
C ALA A 400 10.09 -20.16 1.17
N ASP A 401 10.43 -20.84 2.27
CA ASP A 401 9.49 -21.65 3.09
C ASP A 401 8.70 -20.81 4.10
N ASN A 402 9.13 -19.57 4.37
CA ASN A 402 8.49 -18.65 5.30
C ASN A 402 8.48 -17.23 4.71
N PRO A 403 7.69 -16.98 3.65
CA PRO A 403 7.61 -15.67 3.02
C PRO A 403 7.02 -14.62 3.99
N PRO A 404 7.32 -13.32 3.80
CA PRO A 404 6.81 -12.27 4.67
C PRO A 404 5.27 -12.27 4.69
N VAL A 405 4.67 -12.20 5.87
CA VAL A 405 3.21 -12.23 6.05
C VAL A 405 2.64 -10.86 6.43
N SER A 406 3.41 -10.00 7.12
CA SER A 406 3.01 -8.63 7.48
C SER A 406 3.69 -7.59 6.59
N LEU A 407 3.18 -6.34 6.64
CA LEU A 407 3.83 -5.19 5.98
C LEU A 407 5.24 -4.95 6.53
N GLU A 408 5.43 -5.08 7.84
CA GLU A 408 6.74 -4.91 8.50
C GLU A 408 7.78 -5.90 7.95
N GLU A 409 7.46 -7.20 7.95
CA GLU A 409 8.34 -8.22 7.37
C GLU A 409 8.60 -8.01 5.87
N GLN A 410 7.60 -7.51 5.14
CA GLN A 410 7.73 -7.19 3.73
C GLN A 410 8.70 -6.03 3.51
N LEU A 411 8.62 -4.98 4.32
CA LEU A 411 9.54 -3.85 4.28
C LEU A 411 10.97 -4.27 4.67
N GLU A 412 11.13 -5.09 5.71
CA GLU A 412 12.43 -5.65 6.10
C GLU A 412 13.07 -6.44 4.96
N CYS A 413 12.34 -7.42 4.40
CA CYS A 413 12.83 -8.21 3.27
C CYS A 413 13.18 -7.35 2.04
N ALA A 414 12.39 -6.31 1.76
CA ALA A 414 12.67 -5.42 0.64
C ALA A 414 13.92 -4.57 0.90
N ARG A 415 14.11 -4.08 2.13
CA ARG A 415 15.32 -3.36 2.55
C ARG A 415 16.57 -4.23 2.44
N ASP A 416 16.49 -5.51 2.86
CA ASP A 416 17.60 -6.46 2.73
C ASP A 416 18.08 -6.57 1.26
N VAL A 417 17.15 -6.51 0.30
CA VAL A 417 17.48 -6.52 -1.13
C VAL A 417 18.15 -5.22 -1.56
N VAL A 418 17.67 -4.08 -1.09
CA VAL A 418 18.13 -2.74 -1.51
C VAL A 418 19.46 -2.36 -0.85
N TRP A 419 19.69 -2.78 0.41
CA TRP A 419 20.87 -2.44 1.22
C TRP A 419 22.13 -3.23 0.85
N THR A 420 22.14 -3.99 -0.23
CA THR A 420 23.35 -4.58 -0.75
C THR A 420 24.32 -3.47 -1.18
N ASP A 421 25.18 -3.08 -0.27
CA ASP A 421 26.31 -2.13 -0.39
C ASP A 421 26.32 -1.19 -1.63
N GLY A 422 25.76 0.00 -1.49
CA GLY A 422 26.03 1.14 -2.37
C GLY A 422 25.17 1.28 -3.62
N GLY A 423 24.14 0.46 -3.81
CA GLY A 423 23.27 0.52 -4.99
C GLY A 423 22.18 1.58 -4.90
N SER A 424 22.47 2.84 -5.17
CA SER A 424 21.49 3.93 -5.17
C SER A 424 20.39 3.80 -6.26
N GLY A 425 20.51 2.85 -7.20
CA GLY A 425 19.60 2.67 -8.33
C GLY A 425 18.62 1.49 -8.21
N ILE A 426 18.56 0.78 -7.07
CA ILE A 426 17.68 -0.38 -6.91
C ILE A 426 16.40 0.02 -6.19
N VAL A 427 15.25 -0.37 -6.74
CA VAL A 427 13.94 -0.27 -6.09
C VAL A 427 13.25 -1.62 -6.09
N VAL A 428 12.70 -2.00 -4.93
CA VAL A 428 11.84 -3.16 -4.78
C VAL A 428 10.40 -2.69 -4.66
N VAL A 429 9.58 -2.99 -5.66
CA VAL A 429 8.12 -2.83 -5.61
C VAL A 429 7.54 -4.09 -4.98
N ALA A 430 7.45 -4.11 -3.67
CA ALA A 430 6.97 -5.24 -2.89
C ALA A 430 5.43 -5.31 -2.97
N LYS A 431 4.92 -6.19 -3.86
CA LYS A 431 3.49 -6.32 -4.17
C LYS A 431 2.75 -7.11 -3.09
N ALA A 432 1.74 -6.47 -2.47
CA ALA A 432 0.81 -7.11 -1.53
C ALA A 432 -0.52 -6.33 -1.48
N SER A 433 -1.36 -6.60 -0.48
CA SER A 433 -2.54 -5.78 -0.17
C SER A 433 -2.18 -4.31 0.06
N ALA A 434 -1.03 -4.05 0.69
CA ALA A 434 -0.36 -2.76 0.73
C ALA A 434 0.97 -2.90 -0.03
N THR A 435 1.06 -2.29 -1.21
CA THR A 435 2.29 -2.25 -1.98
C THR A 435 3.24 -1.20 -1.41
N ALA A 436 4.53 -1.51 -1.33
CA ALA A 436 5.57 -0.58 -0.95
C ALA A 436 6.67 -0.53 -2.01
N CYS A 437 7.08 0.67 -2.41
CA CYS A 437 8.21 0.93 -3.29
C CYS A 437 9.41 1.31 -2.42
N VAL A 438 10.32 0.37 -2.21
CA VAL A 438 11.44 0.49 -1.27
C VAL A 438 12.71 0.78 -2.02
N GLY A 439 13.30 1.94 -1.75
CA GLY A 439 14.65 2.35 -2.18
C GLY A 439 15.60 2.41 -1.01
N VAL A 440 16.84 2.87 -1.26
CA VAL A 440 17.91 2.95 -0.22
C VAL A 440 17.50 3.93 0.89
N ASP A 441 17.02 5.12 0.52
CA ASP A 441 16.78 6.21 1.46
C ASP A 441 15.37 6.22 2.03
N GLN A 442 14.41 5.63 1.32
CA GLN A 442 13.01 5.67 1.73
C GLN A 442 12.17 4.50 1.19
N ALA A 443 11.09 4.21 1.87
CA ALA A 443 10.00 3.37 1.41
C ALA A 443 8.74 4.24 1.18
N VAL A 444 8.16 4.14 -0.01
CA VAL A 444 7.00 4.93 -0.42
C VAL A 444 5.81 4.00 -0.68
N MET A 445 4.64 4.34 -0.16
CA MET A 445 3.43 3.53 -0.28
C MET A 445 2.35 4.31 -1.06
N PRO A 446 2.00 3.87 -2.27
CA PRO A 446 0.86 4.43 -3.01
C PRO A 446 -0.46 4.10 -2.30
N LYS A 447 -1.54 4.80 -2.64
CA LYS A 447 -2.88 4.38 -2.23
C LYS A 447 -3.17 2.97 -2.74
N PRO A 448 -3.75 2.11 -1.91
CA PRO A 448 -4.01 0.73 -2.31
C PRO A 448 -5.04 0.65 -3.42
N GLY A 449 -4.74 -0.14 -4.46
CA GLY A 449 -5.66 -0.41 -5.57
C GLY A 449 -6.86 -1.27 -5.14
N PRO A 450 -7.92 -1.38 -5.97
CA PRO A 450 -9.14 -2.12 -5.66
C PRO A 450 -8.91 -3.64 -5.68
N ALA A 451 -9.84 -4.39 -5.04
CA ALA A 451 -9.84 -5.85 -5.06
C ALA A 451 -9.90 -6.46 -6.48
N ALA A 452 -10.38 -5.71 -7.47
CA ALA A 452 -10.40 -6.09 -8.89
C ALA A 452 -9.01 -6.39 -9.47
N LEU A 453 -7.94 -5.86 -8.88
CA LEU A 453 -6.56 -6.17 -9.28
C LEU A 453 -6.12 -7.61 -8.95
N ALA A 454 -6.86 -8.33 -8.13
CA ALA A 454 -6.59 -9.73 -7.81
C ALA A 454 -7.00 -10.68 -8.97
N THR A 455 -6.53 -10.39 -10.18
CA THR A 455 -6.79 -11.16 -11.40
C THR A 455 -5.47 -11.58 -12.07
N ALA A 456 -5.48 -12.73 -12.77
CA ALA A 456 -4.30 -13.21 -13.48
C ALA A 456 -3.87 -12.25 -14.59
N GLY A 457 -2.58 -11.92 -14.65
CA GLY A 457 -2.00 -10.99 -15.63
C GLY A 457 -1.94 -9.53 -15.18
N SER A 458 -2.58 -9.16 -14.05
CA SER A 458 -2.48 -7.80 -13.49
C SER A 458 -1.03 -7.41 -13.16
N GLY A 459 -0.21 -8.35 -12.67
CA GLY A 459 1.22 -8.14 -12.45
C GLY A 459 2.00 -7.91 -13.76
N ASP A 460 1.68 -8.64 -14.83
CA ASP A 460 2.31 -8.42 -16.15
C ASP A 460 1.99 -7.02 -16.68
N VAL A 461 0.76 -6.54 -16.45
CA VAL A 461 0.33 -5.17 -16.80
C VAL A 461 1.15 -4.16 -16.02
N LEU A 462 1.25 -4.30 -14.69
CA LEU A 462 2.04 -3.40 -13.84
C LEU A 462 3.52 -3.37 -14.27
N ALA A 463 4.11 -4.53 -14.55
CA ALA A 463 5.51 -4.61 -14.99
C ALA A 463 5.74 -3.90 -16.33
N GLY A 464 4.81 -4.01 -17.27
CA GLY A 464 4.83 -3.28 -18.54
C GLY A 464 4.74 -1.76 -18.35
N MET A 465 3.83 -1.31 -17.49
CA MET A 465 3.72 0.11 -17.11
C MET A 465 5.01 0.61 -16.45
N MET A 466 5.58 -0.16 -15.53
CA MET A 466 6.84 0.18 -14.83
C MET A 466 7.98 0.43 -15.83
N ALA A 467 8.14 -0.46 -16.81
CA ALA A 467 9.15 -0.29 -17.86
C ALA A 467 8.88 0.95 -18.73
N SER A 468 7.61 1.28 -19.00
CA SER A 468 7.24 2.46 -19.76
C SER A 468 7.59 3.75 -19.03
N TYR A 469 7.21 3.90 -17.76
CA TYR A 469 7.54 5.09 -16.97
C TYR A 469 9.06 5.24 -16.76
N LEU A 470 9.76 4.13 -16.51
CA LEU A 470 11.22 4.13 -16.42
C LEU A 470 11.88 4.58 -17.73
N ALA A 471 11.33 4.19 -18.88
CA ALA A 471 11.82 4.61 -20.20
C ALA A 471 11.58 6.11 -20.46
N GLN A 472 10.43 6.64 -20.04
CA GLN A 472 10.05 8.04 -20.18
C GLN A 472 10.87 8.96 -19.26
N ALA A 473 11.25 8.51 -18.10
CA ALA A 473 12.14 9.22 -17.17
C ALA A 473 13.60 9.29 -17.66
N HIS A 474 13.94 8.66 -18.76
CA HIS A 474 15.30 8.64 -19.36
C HIS A 474 16.42 8.25 -18.37
N GLY A 475 16.11 7.49 -17.31
CA GLY A 475 17.04 7.14 -16.25
C GLY A 475 17.42 8.30 -15.30
N GLU A 476 16.79 9.45 -15.44
CA GLU A 476 17.04 10.66 -14.65
C GLU A 476 15.99 10.87 -13.54
N ALA A 477 15.18 9.84 -13.21
CA ALA A 477 14.21 9.96 -12.13
C ALA A 477 14.93 10.35 -10.82
N SER A 478 14.69 11.58 -10.38
CA SER A 478 15.26 12.13 -9.15
C SER A 478 14.82 11.34 -7.92
N ASP A 479 13.66 10.66 -8.00
CA ASP A 479 13.09 9.80 -6.97
C ASP A 479 12.46 8.55 -7.61
N LEU A 480 13.26 7.48 -7.74
CA LEU A 480 12.80 6.24 -8.35
C LEU A 480 11.73 5.50 -7.52
N PRO A 481 11.78 5.43 -6.17
CA PRO A 481 10.69 4.90 -5.37
C PRO A 481 9.37 5.63 -5.59
N LEU A 482 9.38 6.96 -5.68
CA LEU A 482 8.20 7.77 -5.92
C LEU A 482 7.63 7.57 -7.33
N LEU A 483 8.49 7.47 -8.35
CA LEU A 483 8.09 7.09 -9.71
C LEU A 483 7.38 5.72 -9.73
N CYS A 484 7.94 4.73 -9.04
CA CYS A 484 7.33 3.39 -8.93
C CYS A 484 5.97 3.45 -8.20
N ALA A 485 5.85 4.31 -7.18
CA ALA A 485 4.59 4.52 -6.46
C ALA A 485 3.53 5.16 -7.36
N LEU A 486 3.88 6.17 -8.17
CA LEU A 486 2.99 6.75 -9.18
C LEU A 486 2.46 5.67 -10.14
N VAL A 487 3.33 4.80 -10.66
CA VAL A 487 2.90 3.71 -11.56
C VAL A 487 1.91 2.76 -10.86
N CYS A 488 2.15 2.44 -9.59
CA CYS A 488 1.22 1.62 -8.80
C CYS A 488 -0.13 2.34 -8.57
N GLU A 489 -0.13 3.65 -8.36
CA GLU A 489 -1.33 4.46 -8.21
C GLU A 489 -2.15 4.47 -9.51
N VAL A 490 -1.51 4.74 -10.66
CA VAL A 490 -2.16 4.68 -11.99
C VAL A 490 -2.72 3.29 -12.28
N HIS A 491 -1.98 2.23 -11.96
CA HIS A 491 -2.44 0.84 -12.10
C HIS A 491 -3.65 0.56 -11.20
N GLY A 492 -3.63 1.07 -9.96
CA GLY A 492 -4.74 0.99 -9.02
C GLY A 492 -5.99 1.65 -9.56
N TYR A 493 -5.84 2.88 -10.05
CA TYR A 493 -6.97 3.64 -10.61
C TYR A 493 -7.52 3.04 -11.90
N ALA A 494 -6.66 2.49 -12.77
CA ALA A 494 -7.10 1.71 -13.93
C ALA A 494 -7.97 0.50 -13.51
N GLY A 495 -7.64 -0.14 -12.39
CA GLY A 495 -8.45 -1.19 -11.75
C GLY A 495 -9.81 -0.69 -11.27
N THR A 496 -9.88 0.50 -10.70
CA THR A 496 -11.15 1.13 -10.29
C THR A 496 -12.05 1.40 -11.50
N LEU A 497 -11.51 2.03 -12.55
CA LEU A 497 -12.24 2.29 -13.77
C LEU A 497 -12.72 1.00 -14.49
N ALA A 498 -11.92 -0.06 -14.42
CA ALA A 498 -12.33 -1.36 -14.95
C ALA A 498 -13.44 -1.99 -14.09
N ALA A 499 -13.38 -1.89 -12.77
CA ALA A 499 -14.39 -2.39 -11.86
C ALA A 499 -15.74 -1.67 -12.00
N GLU A 500 -15.72 -0.36 -12.25
CA GLU A 500 -16.93 0.42 -12.57
C GLU A 500 -17.61 -0.07 -13.86
N ALA A 501 -16.80 -0.44 -14.88
CA ALA A 501 -17.34 -0.90 -16.15
C ALA A 501 -17.82 -2.35 -16.15
N PHE A 502 -17.15 -3.26 -15.44
CA PHE A 502 -17.36 -4.71 -15.52
C PHE A 502 -17.77 -5.36 -14.19
N GLY A 503 -17.84 -4.58 -13.11
CA GLY A 503 -18.00 -5.08 -11.74
C GLY A 503 -16.69 -5.71 -11.23
N THR A 504 -16.44 -5.61 -9.92
CA THR A 504 -15.18 -6.05 -9.27
C THR A 504 -14.78 -7.48 -9.62
N ARG A 505 -15.75 -8.40 -9.75
CA ARG A 505 -15.49 -9.82 -10.06
C ARG A 505 -15.26 -10.11 -11.54
N GLY A 506 -15.67 -9.18 -12.41
CA GLY A 506 -15.64 -9.38 -13.87
C GLY A 506 -14.36 -8.88 -14.55
N VAL A 507 -13.51 -8.16 -13.83
CA VAL A 507 -12.31 -7.52 -14.37
C VAL A 507 -11.28 -8.56 -14.78
N MET A 508 -10.76 -8.42 -16.01
CA MET A 508 -9.61 -9.14 -16.54
C MET A 508 -8.43 -8.18 -16.78
N ALA A 509 -7.21 -8.71 -16.89
CA ALA A 509 -6.02 -7.89 -17.12
C ALA A 509 -6.10 -7.05 -18.42
N GLY A 510 -6.78 -7.54 -19.44
CA GLY A 510 -7.04 -6.78 -20.67
C GLY A 510 -7.85 -5.51 -20.46
N ASP A 511 -8.80 -5.54 -19.52
CA ASP A 511 -9.65 -4.38 -19.19
C ASP A 511 -8.84 -3.27 -18.50
N LEU A 512 -7.82 -3.65 -17.71
CA LEU A 512 -6.88 -2.71 -17.11
C LEU A 512 -6.09 -1.97 -18.18
N ILE A 513 -5.54 -2.71 -19.17
CA ILE A 513 -4.73 -2.17 -20.26
C ILE A 513 -5.48 -1.06 -21.00
N ASP A 514 -6.76 -1.25 -21.26
CA ASP A 514 -7.59 -0.28 -21.99
C ASP A 514 -7.97 0.97 -21.15
N ARG A 515 -7.66 0.98 -19.85
CA ARG A 515 -7.92 2.09 -18.91
C ARG A 515 -6.65 2.84 -18.48
N ILE A 516 -5.45 2.33 -18.78
CA ILE A 516 -4.18 2.92 -18.31
C ILE A 516 -4.07 4.39 -18.70
N GLY A 517 -4.29 4.75 -19.98
CA GLY A 517 -4.13 6.14 -20.43
C GLY A 517 -5.07 7.10 -19.72
N LEU A 518 -6.35 6.74 -19.56
CA LEU A 518 -7.32 7.56 -18.84
C LEU A 518 -6.97 7.65 -17.34
N ALA A 519 -6.47 6.57 -16.75
CA ALA A 519 -6.06 6.56 -15.36
C ALA A 519 -4.83 7.45 -15.12
N ALA A 520 -3.87 7.44 -16.06
CA ALA A 520 -2.71 8.32 -16.03
C ALA A 520 -3.13 9.79 -16.10
N ASP A 521 -3.94 10.16 -17.09
CA ASP A 521 -4.43 11.54 -17.23
C ASP A 521 -5.10 12.05 -15.96
N VAL A 522 -5.99 11.25 -15.34
CA VAL A 522 -6.69 11.65 -14.11
C VAL A 522 -5.72 11.79 -12.92
N ILE A 523 -4.81 10.86 -12.70
CA ILE A 523 -3.86 10.92 -11.59
C ILE A 523 -2.89 12.08 -11.77
N GLU A 524 -2.38 12.29 -12.99
CA GLU A 524 -1.42 13.35 -13.31
C GLU A 524 -2.08 14.74 -13.24
N GLU A 525 -3.31 14.92 -13.76
CA GLU A 525 -4.06 16.17 -13.62
C GLU A 525 -4.31 16.55 -12.16
N HIS A 526 -4.67 15.56 -11.29
CA HIS A 526 -4.90 15.83 -9.88
C HIS A 526 -3.61 16.12 -9.11
N ALA A 527 -2.46 15.65 -9.55
CA ALA A 527 -1.18 16.03 -8.98
C ALA A 527 -0.90 17.55 -9.12
N PHE A 528 -1.41 18.18 -10.18
CA PHE A 528 -1.27 19.64 -10.42
C PHE A 528 -2.31 20.52 -9.72
N VAL A 529 -3.40 19.94 -9.17
CA VAL A 529 -4.45 20.71 -8.48
C VAL A 529 -4.24 20.61 -6.96
N PRO A 530 -3.88 21.68 -6.24
CA PRO A 530 -3.78 21.66 -4.79
C PRO A 530 -5.12 21.25 -4.16
N GLU A 531 -5.08 20.38 -3.15
CA GLU A 531 -6.27 20.08 -2.33
C GLU A 531 -6.86 21.40 -1.79
N GLY A 532 -8.11 21.68 -2.12
CA GLY A 532 -8.83 22.90 -1.74
C GLY A 532 -9.36 23.77 -2.87
N ALA A 533 -9.01 23.49 -4.14
CA ALA A 533 -9.53 24.24 -5.29
C ALA A 533 -10.86 23.68 -5.87
N GLY A 534 -11.31 22.51 -5.40
CA GLY A 534 -12.45 21.74 -5.97
C GLY A 534 -13.83 22.06 -5.41
N GLU A 535 -13.99 22.95 -4.42
CA GLU A 535 -15.31 23.26 -3.81
C GLU A 535 -16.01 24.51 -4.41
N GLN A 536 -15.56 25.02 -5.54
CA GLN A 536 -16.20 26.17 -6.21
C GLN A 536 -16.52 25.90 -7.70
N ALA A 537 -17.10 24.75 -8.04
CA ALA A 537 -17.67 24.54 -9.38
C ALA A 537 -19.06 23.87 -9.30
#